data_dd5ffe199d09a9996b8795efad1a1033
#
_entry.id   dd5ffe199d09a9996b8795efad1a1033
#
_cell.length_a   1.000
_cell.length_b   1.000
_cell.length_c   1.000
_cell.angle_alpha   90.00
_cell.angle_beta   90.00
_cell.angle_gamma   90.00
#
_symmetry.space_group_name_H-M   'P 1'
#
loop_
_entity.id
_entity.type
_entity.pdbx_description
1 polymer ?
#
loop_
_entity_poly.entity_id
_entity_poly.type
_entity_poly.pdbx_seq_one_letter_code
_entity_poly.pdbx_strand_id
1 'polypeptide(L)'
;GANMNFDRLRFVAERAEVGEQREAIFAITVPEERGSFRKFCDLLGPTNVTEFNYRMSDSAKANIFVGIQIGNRAQADELQQRFIASGFDALNLTDDEMAKLHLRHMVGGRSSLADHELVYRFEFPERPGALTKFLTALNPGWNISLFHYRNHGADYGRILVGIQVPPTDHAEFDKFVKQLGYPAVNETENPAYKLFLK
;
A
#
# COMPACT_ATOMS: atom_id res chain seq x y z
N GLY A 1 -24.62 -12.41 -25.69
CA GLY A 1 -25.33 -11.31 -26.27
C GLY A 1 -24.55 -10.00 -26.22
N ALA A 2 -25.12 -8.98 -26.81
CA ALA A 2 -24.51 -7.65 -26.94
C ALA A 2 -24.12 -7.03 -25.58
N ASN A 3 -24.84 -7.35 -24.50
CA ASN A 3 -24.58 -6.81 -23.15
C ASN A 3 -23.30 -7.36 -22.53
N MET A 4 -22.94 -8.60 -22.82
CA MET A 4 -21.68 -9.18 -22.33
C MET A 4 -20.45 -8.53 -22.97
N ASN A 5 -20.59 -8.07 -24.19
CA ASN A 5 -19.48 -7.41 -24.90
C ASN A 5 -19.21 -5.99 -24.39
N PHE A 6 -20.23 -5.26 -23.91
CA PHE A 6 -20.06 -3.93 -23.35
C PHE A 6 -19.31 -3.96 -22.02
N ASP A 7 -19.66 -4.87 -21.13
CA ASP A 7 -18.96 -4.99 -19.83
C ASP A 7 -17.51 -5.45 -20.02
N ARG A 8 -17.27 -6.37 -20.96
CA ARG A 8 -15.91 -6.78 -21.33
C ARG A 8 -15.10 -5.67 -21.97
N LEU A 9 -15.70 -4.89 -22.88
CA LEU A 9 -15.02 -3.75 -23.50
C LEU A 9 -14.71 -2.66 -22.49
N ARG A 10 -15.63 -2.38 -21.57
CA ARG A 10 -15.40 -1.43 -20.49
C ARG A 10 -14.28 -1.87 -19.57
N PHE A 11 -14.27 -3.13 -19.17
CA PHE A 11 -13.22 -3.71 -18.32
C PHE A 11 -11.86 -3.73 -19.02
N VAL A 12 -11.82 -4.07 -20.31
CA VAL A 12 -10.61 -4.03 -21.13
C VAL A 12 -10.15 -2.59 -21.34
N ALA A 13 -11.07 -1.64 -21.57
CA ALA A 13 -10.74 -0.22 -21.71
C ALA A 13 -10.18 0.38 -20.43
N GLU A 14 -10.77 0.07 -19.27
CA GLU A 14 -10.23 0.48 -17.96
C GLU A 14 -8.85 -0.12 -17.68
N ARG A 15 -8.64 -1.38 -18.00
CA ARG A 15 -7.33 -2.02 -17.94
C ARG A 15 -6.33 -1.42 -18.91
N ALA A 16 -6.78 -1.10 -20.13
CA ALA A 16 -5.93 -0.47 -21.13
C ALA A 16 -5.53 0.93 -20.71
N GLU A 17 -6.43 1.70 -20.08
CA GLU A 17 -6.12 3.03 -19.54
C GLU A 17 -5.07 2.95 -18.43
N VAL A 18 -5.17 1.98 -17.53
CA VAL A 18 -4.18 1.73 -16.48
C VAL A 18 -2.93 1.07 -17.08
N GLY A 19 -3.10 0.18 -18.07
CA GLY A 19 -2.01 -0.52 -18.74
C GLY A 19 -1.23 0.33 -19.74
N GLU A 20 -1.85 1.36 -20.32
CA GLU A 20 -1.25 2.25 -21.33
C GLU A 20 -0.48 3.42 -20.73
N GLN A 21 0.51 3.13 -19.86
CA GLN A 21 1.50 4.14 -19.45
C GLN A 21 0.97 5.25 -18.52
N ARG A 22 -0.16 5.05 -17.87
CA ARG A 22 -0.72 5.97 -16.87
C ARG A 22 -0.42 5.58 -15.43
N GLU A 23 0.21 4.44 -15.26
CA GLU A 23 0.65 3.94 -13.96
C GLU A 23 2.15 3.60 -14.02
N ALA A 24 2.91 4.18 -13.12
CA ALA A 24 4.28 3.77 -12.86
C ALA A 24 4.30 2.80 -11.68
N ILE A 25 5.10 1.76 -11.76
CA ILE A 25 5.25 0.74 -10.71
C ILE A 25 6.69 0.71 -10.24
N PHE A 26 6.89 0.74 -8.92
CA PHE A 26 8.20 0.74 -8.30
C PHE A 26 8.30 -0.28 -7.19
N ALA A 27 9.48 -0.88 -7.06
CA ALA A 27 9.91 -1.51 -5.81
C ALA A 27 10.79 -0.51 -5.06
N ILE A 28 10.37 -0.11 -3.88
CA ILE A 28 11.09 0.84 -3.04
C ILE A 28 11.64 0.09 -1.84
N THR A 29 12.93 0.22 -1.59
CA THR A 29 13.57 -0.37 -0.42
C THR A 29 13.86 0.70 0.61
N VAL A 30 13.35 0.50 1.82
CA VAL A 30 13.56 1.38 2.96
C VAL A 30 14.07 0.56 4.16
N PRO A 31 14.71 1.19 5.16
CA PRO A 31 15.02 0.48 6.40
C PRO A 31 13.76 -0.07 7.08
N GLU A 32 13.82 -1.27 7.63
CA GLU A 32 12.73 -1.86 8.41
C GLU A 32 12.76 -1.30 9.83
N GLU A 33 12.37 -0.06 9.96
CA GLU A 33 12.34 0.66 11.23
C GLU A 33 11.18 1.64 11.28
N ARG A 34 10.84 2.06 12.48
CA ARG A 34 9.80 3.06 12.71
C ARG A 34 10.14 4.36 11.98
N GLY A 35 9.15 4.96 11.33
CA GLY A 35 9.30 6.21 10.62
C GLY A 35 9.77 6.10 9.17
N SER A 36 10.21 4.93 8.69
CA SER A 36 10.61 4.74 7.29
C SER A 36 9.44 4.94 6.32
N PHE A 37 8.27 4.41 6.65
CA PHE A 37 7.05 4.62 5.86
C PHE A 37 6.69 6.11 5.79
N ARG A 38 6.78 6.80 6.91
CA ARG A 38 6.47 8.23 6.97
C ARG A 38 7.38 9.05 6.06
N LYS A 39 8.68 8.78 6.09
CA LYS A 39 9.64 9.45 5.20
C LYS A 39 9.29 9.24 3.74
N PHE A 40 8.96 8.02 3.38
CA PHE A 40 8.56 7.69 2.01
C PHE A 40 7.24 8.37 1.63
N CYS A 41 6.26 8.36 2.51
CA CYS A 41 4.97 9.03 2.28
C CYS A 41 5.11 10.55 2.14
N ASP A 42 5.96 11.16 2.93
CA ASP A 42 6.25 12.60 2.81
C ASP A 42 6.84 12.92 1.44
N LEU A 43 7.67 12.02 0.90
CA LEU A 43 8.25 12.17 -0.44
C LEU A 43 7.20 12.00 -1.55
N LEU A 44 6.23 11.09 -1.37
CA LEU A 44 5.13 10.90 -2.32
C LEU A 44 4.27 12.17 -2.44
N GLY A 45 4.06 12.88 -1.32
CA GLY A 45 3.25 14.09 -1.30
C GLY A 45 1.81 13.86 -1.79
N PRO A 46 1.22 14.80 -2.54
CA PRO A 46 -0.16 14.72 -3.04
C PRO A 46 -0.31 13.85 -4.28
N THR A 47 0.54 12.86 -4.49
CA THR A 47 0.50 11.96 -5.64
C THR A 47 -0.65 10.97 -5.51
N ASN A 48 -1.27 10.61 -6.64
CA ASN A 48 -2.27 9.55 -6.66
C ASN A 48 -1.59 8.18 -6.64
N VAL A 49 -1.67 7.51 -5.51
CA VAL A 49 -1.18 6.13 -5.35
C VAL A 49 -2.29 5.18 -5.81
N THR A 50 -1.97 4.31 -6.73
CA THR A 50 -2.91 3.30 -7.25
C THR A 50 -2.84 2.00 -6.47
N GLU A 51 -1.67 1.68 -5.93
CA GLU A 51 -1.42 0.45 -5.21
C GLU A 51 -0.29 0.66 -4.20
N PHE A 52 -0.40 0.05 -3.03
CA PHE A 52 0.64 0.09 -2.03
C PHE A 52 0.59 -1.24 -1.25
N ASN A 53 1.57 -2.11 -1.49
CA ASN A 53 1.64 -3.42 -0.88
C ASN A 53 2.96 -3.61 -0.14
N TYR A 54 2.86 -4.05 1.10
CA TYR A 54 4.00 -4.32 1.95
C TYR A 54 3.70 -5.46 2.92
N ARG A 55 4.68 -6.33 3.11
CA ARG A 55 4.70 -7.33 4.17
C ARG A 55 6.09 -7.42 4.76
N MET A 56 6.21 -7.36 6.06
CA MET A 56 7.49 -7.55 6.75
C MET A 56 8.06 -8.93 6.45
N SER A 57 9.27 -8.99 5.91
CA SER A 57 9.94 -10.24 5.56
C SER A 57 11.42 -10.27 5.94
N ASP A 58 12.00 -9.12 6.25
CA ASP A 58 13.42 -8.97 6.61
C ASP A 58 13.51 -8.02 7.80
N SER A 59 14.49 -8.25 8.67
CA SER A 59 14.67 -7.43 9.87
C SER A 59 15.38 -6.10 9.64
N ALA A 60 16.06 -5.97 8.50
CA ALA A 60 16.86 -4.79 8.18
C ALA A 60 16.23 -3.91 7.09
N LYS A 61 15.58 -4.52 6.11
CA LYS A 61 15.04 -3.83 4.94
C LYS A 61 13.59 -4.16 4.68
N ALA A 62 12.83 -3.15 4.28
CA ALA A 62 11.44 -3.28 3.84
C ALA A 62 11.37 -3.03 2.34
N ASN A 63 10.76 -3.94 1.60
CA ASN A 63 10.49 -3.79 0.18
C ASN A 63 9.01 -3.46 -0.03
N ILE A 64 8.74 -2.30 -0.59
CA ILE A 64 7.40 -1.78 -0.83
C ILE A 64 7.11 -1.86 -2.32
N PHE A 65 5.98 -2.46 -2.67
CA PHE A 65 5.46 -2.43 -4.03
C PHE A 65 4.46 -1.28 -4.14
N VAL A 66 4.77 -0.27 -4.95
CA VAL A 66 3.92 0.93 -5.09
C VAL A 66 3.59 1.21 -6.54
N GLY A 67 2.32 1.50 -6.79
CA GLY A 67 1.83 2.01 -8.07
C GLY A 67 1.46 3.48 -7.91
N ILE A 68 1.80 4.30 -8.91
CA ILE A 68 1.58 5.75 -8.91
C ILE A 68 1.00 6.15 -10.25
N GLN A 69 -0.07 6.93 -10.22
CA GLN A 69 -0.64 7.49 -11.44
C GLN A 69 0.31 8.51 -12.05
N ILE A 70 0.55 8.38 -13.36
CA ILE A 70 1.40 9.29 -14.13
C ILE A 70 0.63 9.82 -15.34
N GLY A 71 1.04 10.98 -15.85
CA GLY A 71 0.46 11.57 -17.05
C GLY A 71 1.14 11.10 -18.34
N ASN A 72 2.41 10.71 -18.26
CA ASN A 72 3.19 10.20 -19.39
C ASN A 72 4.35 9.34 -18.87
N ARG A 73 4.97 8.60 -19.79
CA ARG A 73 6.03 7.63 -19.44
C ARG A 73 7.30 8.30 -18.87
N ALA A 74 7.63 9.52 -19.29
CA ALA A 74 8.80 10.24 -18.80
C ALA A 74 8.70 10.52 -17.30
N GLN A 75 7.51 10.66 -16.75
CA GLN A 75 7.29 10.88 -15.33
C GLN A 75 7.71 9.69 -14.47
N ALA A 76 7.69 8.47 -15.00
CA ALA A 76 8.19 7.31 -14.28
C ALA A 76 9.69 7.44 -13.99
N ASP A 77 10.47 7.85 -14.98
CA ASP A 77 11.91 8.06 -14.81
C ASP A 77 12.22 9.23 -13.87
N GLU A 78 11.44 10.31 -13.96
CA GLU A 78 11.56 11.47 -13.07
C GLU A 78 11.27 11.07 -11.61
N LEU A 79 10.24 10.28 -11.37
CA LEU A 79 9.90 9.76 -10.04
C LEU A 79 11.02 8.88 -9.50
N GLN A 80 11.55 7.97 -10.31
CA GLN A 80 12.66 7.10 -9.91
C GLN A 80 13.86 7.94 -9.46
N GLN A 81 14.25 8.94 -10.26
CA GLN A 81 15.36 9.83 -9.92
C GLN A 81 15.11 10.60 -8.63
N ARG A 82 13.89 11.04 -8.42
CA ARG A 82 13.50 11.75 -7.20
C ARG A 82 13.60 10.86 -5.96
N PHE A 83 13.19 9.60 -6.06
CA PHE A 83 13.32 8.63 -4.98
C PHE A 83 14.80 8.36 -4.66
N ILE A 84 15.62 8.12 -5.69
CA ILE A 84 17.05 7.87 -5.53
C ILE A 84 17.76 9.10 -4.93
N ALA A 85 17.45 10.29 -5.42
CA ALA A 85 18.01 11.54 -4.90
C ALA A 85 17.66 11.78 -3.42
N SER A 86 16.54 11.23 -2.96
CA SER A 86 16.09 11.34 -1.57
C SER A 86 16.64 10.21 -0.68
N GLY A 87 17.51 9.35 -1.21
CA GLY A 87 18.21 8.31 -0.46
C GLY A 87 17.48 6.95 -0.42
N PHE A 88 16.44 6.76 -1.23
CA PHE A 88 15.76 5.48 -1.34
C PHE A 88 16.29 4.66 -2.52
N ASP A 89 16.43 3.35 -2.32
CA ASP A 89 16.61 2.45 -3.44
C ASP A 89 15.28 2.28 -4.16
N ALA A 90 15.25 2.58 -5.44
CA ALA A 90 14.04 2.53 -6.25
C ALA A 90 14.30 1.78 -7.55
N LEU A 91 13.59 0.68 -7.74
CA LEU A 91 13.59 -0.09 -8.98
C LEU A 91 12.31 0.22 -9.77
N ASN A 92 12.46 0.70 -10.99
CA ASN A 92 11.32 0.96 -11.87
C ASN A 92 10.85 -0.34 -12.52
N LEU A 93 9.65 -0.79 -12.17
CA LEU A 93 9.03 -2.02 -12.64
C LEU A 93 7.93 -1.76 -13.69
N THR A 94 7.81 -0.54 -14.18
CA THR A 94 6.72 -0.12 -15.06
C THR A 94 6.64 -0.97 -16.33
N ASP A 95 7.77 -1.41 -16.86
CA ASP A 95 7.83 -2.26 -18.06
C ASP A 95 8.13 -3.74 -17.75
N ASP A 96 8.13 -4.11 -16.47
CA ASP A 96 8.35 -5.49 -16.05
C ASP A 96 7.02 -6.25 -16.04
N GLU A 97 6.78 -7.10 -17.04
CA GLU A 97 5.54 -7.87 -17.15
C GLU A 97 5.35 -8.87 -16.02
N MET A 98 6.40 -9.49 -15.54
CA MET A 98 6.32 -10.40 -14.40
C MET A 98 5.81 -9.66 -13.16
N ALA A 99 6.30 -8.46 -12.90
CA ALA A 99 5.85 -7.65 -11.80
C ALA A 99 4.40 -7.20 -11.97
N LYS A 100 4.03 -6.73 -13.15
CA LYS A 100 2.70 -6.20 -13.45
C LYS A 100 1.60 -7.27 -13.44
N LEU A 101 1.91 -8.45 -13.98
CA LEU A 101 0.93 -9.52 -14.13
C LEU A 101 0.88 -10.47 -12.95
N HIS A 102 1.99 -10.67 -12.26
CA HIS A 102 2.09 -11.71 -11.24
C HIS A 102 2.56 -11.22 -9.89
N LEU A 103 3.73 -10.61 -9.80
CA LEU A 103 4.35 -10.23 -8.52
C LEU A 103 3.45 -9.33 -7.67
N ARG A 104 2.72 -8.41 -8.29
CA ARG A 104 1.82 -7.50 -7.59
C ARG A 104 0.75 -8.21 -6.75
N HIS A 105 0.39 -9.43 -7.13
CA HIS A 105 -0.60 -10.24 -6.42
C HIS A 105 0.03 -11.17 -5.38
N MET A 106 1.34 -11.22 -5.32
CA MET A 106 2.10 -12.14 -4.47
C MET A 106 2.83 -11.45 -3.31
N VAL A 107 2.84 -10.13 -3.29
CA VAL A 107 3.39 -9.37 -2.16
C VAL A 107 2.47 -9.53 -0.97
N GLY A 108 2.93 -10.20 0.07
CA GLY A 108 2.12 -10.52 1.23
C GLY A 108 2.56 -11.85 1.86
N GLY A 109 1.60 -12.56 2.44
CA GLY A 109 1.82 -13.84 3.05
C GLY A 109 2.27 -13.78 4.51
N ARG A 110 2.73 -14.90 5.02
CA ARG A 110 3.14 -15.05 6.42
C ARG A 110 4.47 -14.36 6.69
N SER A 111 4.62 -13.87 7.92
CA SER A 111 5.88 -13.30 8.39
C SER A 111 6.20 -13.86 9.77
N SER A 112 7.36 -14.49 9.90
CA SER A 112 7.88 -14.94 11.21
C SER A 112 8.37 -13.80 12.08
N LEU A 113 8.51 -12.60 11.52
CA LEU A 113 9.04 -11.42 12.21
C LEU A 113 7.93 -10.51 12.76
N ALA A 114 6.68 -10.74 12.38
CA ALA A 114 5.56 -9.89 12.76
C ALA A 114 4.96 -10.27 14.12
N ASP A 115 5.74 -10.08 15.18
CA ASP A 115 5.28 -10.32 16.55
C ASP A 115 4.29 -9.25 17.01
N HIS A 116 3.32 -9.64 17.84
CA HIS A 116 2.33 -8.73 18.42
C HIS A 116 1.54 -7.95 17.38
N GLU A 117 1.25 -8.58 16.25
CA GLU A 117 0.57 -7.93 15.14
C GLU A 117 -0.94 -7.82 15.42
N LEU A 118 -1.44 -6.58 15.37
CA LEU A 118 -2.87 -6.29 15.27
C LEU A 118 -3.20 -5.97 13.82
N VAL A 119 -4.29 -6.54 13.31
CA VAL A 119 -4.71 -6.35 11.92
C VAL A 119 -6.07 -5.66 11.87
N TYR A 120 -6.13 -4.56 11.12
CA TYR A 120 -7.32 -3.73 10.98
C TYR A 120 -7.63 -3.44 9.52
N ARG A 121 -8.91 -3.37 9.20
CA ARG A 121 -9.39 -2.77 7.95
C ARG A 121 -9.90 -1.36 8.23
N PHE A 122 -9.50 -0.42 7.39
CA PHE A 122 -9.99 0.96 7.44
C PHE A 122 -10.60 1.37 6.10
N GLU A 123 -11.57 2.28 6.18
CA GLU A 123 -12.12 2.97 5.02
C GLU A 123 -11.90 4.48 5.17
N PHE A 124 -11.52 5.13 4.08
CA PHE A 124 -11.33 6.59 4.06
C PHE A 124 -11.82 7.17 2.73
N PRO A 125 -12.23 8.45 2.70
CA PRO A 125 -12.64 9.08 1.45
C PRO A 125 -11.48 9.13 0.46
N GLU A 126 -11.70 8.61 -0.75
CA GLU A 126 -10.68 8.56 -1.79
C GLU A 126 -10.54 9.94 -2.45
N ARG A 127 -9.40 10.58 -2.24
CA ARG A 127 -9.03 11.87 -2.80
C ARG A 127 -7.55 11.89 -3.12
N PRO A 128 -7.07 12.72 -4.06
CA PRO A 128 -5.63 12.90 -4.26
C PRO A 128 -4.90 13.18 -2.94
N GLY A 129 -3.89 12.37 -2.63
CA GLY A 129 -3.13 12.49 -1.39
C GLY A 129 -3.80 11.90 -0.14
N ALA A 130 -4.99 11.32 -0.24
CA ALA A 130 -5.71 10.75 0.92
C ALA A 130 -4.94 9.58 1.56
N LEU A 131 -4.38 8.69 0.74
CA LEU A 131 -3.60 7.57 1.25
C LEU A 131 -2.35 8.05 1.99
N THR A 132 -1.63 9.01 1.45
CA THR A 132 -0.45 9.61 2.09
C THR A 132 -0.81 10.22 3.44
N LYS A 133 -1.91 10.98 3.50
CA LYS A 133 -2.42 11.55 4.73
C LYS A 133 -2.78 10.47 5.76
N PHE A 134 -3.43 9.41 5.31
CA PHE A 134 -3.78 8.27 6.16
C PHE A 134 -2.53 7.57 6.71
N LEU A 135 -1.56 7.26 5.85
CA LEU A 135 -0.30 6.62 6.25
C LEU A 135 0.48 7.48 7.25
N THR A 136 0.51 8.79 7.04
CA THR A 136 1.15 9.72 7.97
C THR A 136 0.47 9.71 9.33
N ALA A 137 -0.87 9.66 9.36
CA ALA A 137 -1.64 9.60 10.60
C ALA A 137 -1.46 8.27 11.35
N LEU A 138 -1.18 7.18 10.63
CA LEU A 138 -0.95 5.84 11.20
C LEU A 138 0.43 5.66 11.84
N ASN A 139 1.24 6.67 11.98
CA ASN A 139 2.60 6.50 12.52
C ASN A 139 2.76 7.07 13.94
N PRO A 140 2.16 6.45 14.99
CA PRO A 140 2.30 6.93 16.38
C PRO A 140 3.44 6.24 17.13
N GLY A 141 4.41 5.63 16.46
CA GLY A 141 5.54 4.96 17.07
C GLY A 141 5.49 3.43 17.07
N TRP A 142 4.44 2.83 16.56
CA TRP A 142 4.37 1.39 16.31
C TRP A 142 4.82 1.07 14.90
N ASN A 143 5.36 -0.13 14.69
CA ASN A 143 5.84 -0.54 13.37
C ASN A 143 4.72 -1.13 12.52
N ILE A 144 4.64 -0.72 11.26
CA ILE A 144 3.75 -1.33 10.28
C ILE A 144 4.41 -2.60 9.76
N SER A 145 3.69 -3.72 9.84
CA SER A 145 4.17 -5.06 9.43
C SER A 145 3.45 -5.60 8.20
N LEU A 146 2.29 -5.06 7.89
CA LEU A 146 1.47 -5.42 6.74
C LEU A 146 0.77 -4.16 6.24
N PHE A 147 0.77 -3.95 4.93
CA PHE A 147 -0.03 -2.89 4.33
C PHE A 147 -0.52 -3.35 2.96
N HIS A 148 -1.82 -3.25 2.75
CA HIS A 148 -2.43 -3.57 1.47
C HIS A 148 -3.45 -2.50 1.12
N TYR A 149 -3.21 -1.83 0.01
CA TYR A 149 -4.09 -0.86 -0.58
C TYR A 149 -4.11 -1.03 -2.09
N ARG A 150 -5.29 -0.96 -2.67
CA ARG A 150 -5.47 -0.89 -4.11
C ARG A 150 -6.65 0.02 -4.44
N ASN A 151 -6.42 0.99 -5.32
CA ASN A 151 -7.46 1.86 -5.81
C ASN A 151 -8.27 1.14 -6.90
N HIS A 152 -9.56 0.94 -6.64
CA HIS A 152 -10.50 0.31 -7.56
C HIS A 152 -11.41 1.31 -8.29
N GLY A 153 -11.12 2.61 -8.19
CA GLY A 153 -11.96 3.66 -8.74
C GLY A 153 -13.21 3.96 -7.92
N ALA A 154 -13.27 3.47 -6.68
CA ALA A 154 -14.37 3.75 -5.76
C ALA A 154 -14.18 5.12 -5.06
N ASP A 155 -15.27 5.66 -4.49
CA ASP A 155 -15.25 6.90 -3.73
C ASP A 155 -14.54 6.76 -2.37
N TYR A 156 -14.36 5.52 -1.90
CA TYR A 156 -13.71 5.21 -0.64
C TYR A 156 -12.51 4.31 -0.87
N GLY A 157 -11.38 4.68 -0.25
CA GLY A 157 -10.21 3.83 -0.14
C GLY A 157 -10.40 2.79 0.96
N ARG A 158 -9.94 1.56 0.70
CA ARG A 158 -9.99 0.45 1.65
C ARG A 158 -8.60 -0.11 1.82
N ILE A 159 -8.17 -0.20 3.07
CA ILE A 159 -6.86 -0.74 3.41
C ILE A 159 -6.97 -1.86 4.42
N LEU A 160 -6.01 -2.77 4.33
CA LEU A 160 -5.71 -3.74 5.36
C LEU A 160 -4.32 -3.40 5.91
N VAL A 161 -4.22 -3.17 7.21
CA VAL A 161 -2.95 -2.81 7.85
C VAL A 161 -2.66 -3.71 9.04
N GLY A 162 -1.44 -4.21 9.11
CA GLY A 162 -0.89 -4.87 10.29
C GLY A 162 0.07 -3.94 11.02
N ILE A 163 -0.10 -3.84 12.32
CA ILE A 163 0.71 -2.97 13.17
C ILE A 163 1.20 -3.78 14.37
N GLN A 164 2.48 -3.69 14.64
CA GLN A 164 3.08 -4.34 15.81
C GLN A 164 2.84 -3.49 17.05
N VAL A 165 1.93 -3.94 17.88
CA VAL A 165 1.52 -3.24 19.12
C VAL A 165 1.75 -4.15 20.31
N PRO A 166 2.70 -3.81 21.21
CA PRO A 166 2.88 -4.58 22.42
C PRO A 166 1.58 -4.67 23.24
N PRO A 167 1.31 -5.79 23.93
CA PRO A 167 0.09 -5.95 24.73
C PRO A 167 -0.15 -4.82 25.75
N THR A 168 0.92 -4.23 26.27
CA THR A 168 0.86 -3.09 27.20
C THR A 168 0.32 -1.82 26.57
N ASP A 169 0.34 -1.71 25.24
CA ASP A 169 -0.07 -0.52 24.50
C ASP A 169 -1.45 -0.65 23.84
N HIS A 170 -2.15 -1.76 24.06
CA HIS A 170 -3.46 -2.00 23.44
C HIS A 170 -4.48 -0.90 23.76
N ALA A 171 -4.48 -0.39 24.99
CA ALA A 171 -5.39 0.69 25.36
C ALA A 171 -5.08 2.01 24.62
N GLU A 172 -3.80 2.34 24.45
CA GLU A 172 -3.39 3.49 23.65
C GLU A 172 -3.72 3.31 22.17
N PHE A 173 -3.56 2.12 21.66
CA PHE A 173 -3.90 1.79 20.29
C PHE A 173 -5.41 1.95 20.02
N ASP A 174 -6.26 1.50 20.94
CA ASP A 174 -7.71 1.69 20.84
C ASP A 174 -8.09 3.17 20.81
N LYS A 175 -7.46 4.00 21.62
CA LYS A 175 -7.63 5.45 21.60
C LYS A 175 -7.20 6.04 20.27
N PHE A 176 -6.06 5.60 19.75
CA PHE A 176 -5.53 6.03 18.47
C PHE A 176 -6.51 5.74 17.34
N VAL A 177 -7.06 4.51 17.27
CA VAL A 177 -8.05 4.12 16.26
C VAL A 177 -9.29 5.01 16.32
N LYS A 178 -9.77 5.31 17.52
CA LYS A 178 -10.92 6.22 17.72
C LYS A 178 -10.62 7.65 17.28
N GLN A 179 -9.43 8.16 17.60
CA GLN A 179 -9.00 9.51 17.23
C GLN A 179 -8.82 9.66 15.72
N LEU A 180 -8.41 8.59 15.05
CA LEU A 180 -8.26 8.57 13.59
C LEU A 180 -9.60 8.82 12.89
N GLY A 181 -10.72 8.36 13.49
CA GLY A 181 -12.07 8.71 13.07
C GLY A 181 -12.57 8.03 11.81
N TYR A 182 -11.79 7.15 11.18
CA TYR A 182 -12.23 6.38 10.03
C TYR A 182 -12.97 5.11 10.47
N PRO A 183 -13.96 4.64 9.69
CA PRO A 183 -14.53 3.31 9.92
C PRO A 183 -13.43 2.25 9.99
N ALA A 184 -13.42 1.50 11.08
CA ALA A 184 -12.36 0.54 11.38
C ALA A 184 -12.95 -0.78 11.85
N VAL A 185 -12.39 -1.89 11.37
CA VAL A 185 -12.75 -3.24 11.79
C VAL A 185 -11.51 -3.97 12.23
N ASN A 186 -11.51 -4.48 13.45
CA ASN A 186 -10.43 -5.35 13.96
C ASN A 186 -10.55 -6.73 13.33
N GLU A 187 -9.57 -7.12 12.54
CA GLU A 187 -9.49 -8.39 11.84
C GLU A 187 -8.47 -9.37 12.45
N THR A 188 -7.89 -9.04 13.60
CA THR A 188 -6.85 -9.86 14.22
C THR A 188 -7.29 -11.29 14.49
N GLU A 189 -8.57 -11.50 14.80
CA GLU A 189 -9.14 -12.84 15.04
C GLU A 189 -9.81 -13.45 13.80
N ASN A 190 -9.72 -12.80 12.64
CA ASN A 190 -10.32 -13.32 11.41
C ASN A 190 -9.65 -14.65 11.02
N PRO A 191 -10.44 -15.72 10.76
CA PRO A 191 -9.88 -17.02 10.37
C PRO A 191 -9.02 -16.99 9.11
N ALA A 192 -9.36 -16.16 8.12
CA ALA A 192 -8.58 -16.04 6.90
C ALA A 192 -7.21 -15.41 7.17
N TYR A 193 -7.16 -14.39 8.02
CA TYR A 193 -5.89 -13.82 8.45
C TYR A 193 -5.03 -14.88 9.14
N LYS A 194 -5.62 -15.64 10.08
CA LYS A 194 -4.88 -16.69 10.81
C LYS A 194 -4.36 -17.78 9.90
N LEU A 195 -5.12 -18.14 8.85
CA LEU A 195 -4.72 -19.19 7.91
C LEU A 195 -3.60 -18.76 6.96
N PHE A 196 -3.67 -17.55 6.45
CA PHE A 196 -2.82 -17.13 5.33
C PHE A 196 -1.76 -16.10 5.67
N LEU A 197 -1.93 -15.33 6.73
CA LEU A 197 -1.06 -14.19 7.02
C LEU A 197 -0.38 -14.26 8.38
N LYS A 198 -0.84 -15.11 9.29
CA LYS A 198 -0.26 -15.25 10.63
C LYS A 198 0.72 -16.41 10.75
#